data_37b9902f6d9cf745286c8e2511148f1b
#
_entry.id   37b9902f6d9cf745286c8e2511148f1b
#
_cell.length_a   1.000
_cell.length_b   1.000
_cell.length_c   1.000
_cell.angle_alpha   90.00
_cell.angle_beta   90.00
_cell.angle_gamma   90.00
#
_symmetry.space_group_name_H-M   'P 1'
#
loop_
_entity.id
_entity.type
_entity.pdbx_description
1 polymer ?
#
loop_
_entity_poly.entity_id
_entity_poly.type
_entity_poly.pdbx_seq_one_letter_code
_entity_poly.pdbx_strand_id
1 'polypeptide(L)'
;NYVAAFGAFTQVAYETPQSFKNVFGKLAYLMDGAMRLANLESYHVKVSYEGGIVEGRFILGMITNSNSVAGLKGLTGKNVKLNDGLFEVVLVKQPNNAIELQAIINGLLMREHDDIHIYSFRASHIELSSEEEIAWTVDGEYGGTYKEAVIENHREAVEFICPKEKPEKKGLVEKIIEKEIENERAIDKE
;
A
#
# COMPACT_ATOMS: atom_id res chain seq x y z
N ASN A 1 -6.18 -9.55 -8.47
CA ASN A 1 -4.91 -9.24 -7.81
C ASN A 1 -5.13 -8.14 -6.79
N TYR A 2 -4.41 -8.20 -5.68
CA TYR A 2 -4.55 -7.18 -4.65
C TYR A 2 -3.31 -6.28 -4.54
N VAL A 3 -2.15 -6.73 -5.05
CA VAL A 3 -0.93 -5.94 -5.16
C VAL A 3 -0.12 -6.33 -6.39
N ALA A 4 0.33 -5.31 -7.15
CA ALA A 4 1.41 -5.41 -8.12
C ALA A 4 2.52 -4.45 -7.70
N ALA A 5 3.76 -4.91 -7.69
CA ALA A 5 4.88 -4.12 -7.21
C ALA A 5 6.16 -4.41 -7.98
N PHE A 6 7.06 -3.43 -8.03
CA PHE A 6 8.42 -3.57 -8.56
C PHE A 6 9.45 -2.88 -7.68
N GLY A 7 10.71 -3.25 -7.85
CA GLY A 7 11.85 -2.60 -7.22
C GLY A 7 12.21 -3.16 -5.85
N ALA A 8 12.65 -2.30 -4.94
CA ALA A 8 13.16 -2.69 -3.65
C ALA A 8 12.15 -3.55 -2.86
N PHE A 9 12.66 -4.65 -2.28
CA PHE A 9 11.88 -5.60 -1.46
C PHE A 9 10.98 -6.57 -2.23
N THR A 10 10.78 -6.43 -3.53
CA THR A 10 9.93 -7.35 -4.28
C THR A 10 10.59 -8.71 -4.48
N GLN A 11 11.91 -8.78 -4.72
CA GLN A 11 12.65 -10.03 -4.85
C GLN A 11 12.63 -10.90 -3.58
N VAL A 12 12.50 -10.27 -2.42
CA VAL A 12 12.42 -10.99 -1.13
C VAL A 12 11.08 -11.73 -0.98
N ALA A 13 10.04 -11.30 -1.67
CA ALA A 13 8.73 -11.93 -1.62
C ALA A 13 8.72 -13.35 -2.23
N TYR A 14 9.61 -13.65 -3.19
CA TYR A 14 9.67 -14.97 -3.82
C TYR A 14 10.44 -16.01 -3.01
N GLU A 15 11.36 -15.57 -2.16
CA GLU A 15 12.34 -16.48 -1.57
C GLU A 15 11.84 -17.20 -0.32
N THR A 16 10.95 -16.60 0.48
CA THR A 16 10.30 -17.31 1.61
C THR A 16 9.14 -16.54 2.25
N PRO A 17 8.04 -17.20 2.70
CA PRO A 17 6.94 -16.56 3.46
C PRO A 17 7.36 -15.95 4.81
N GLN A 18 8.51 -16.36 5.37
CA GLN A 18 9.06 -15.79 6.61
C GLN A 18 9.81 -14.49 6.41
N SER A 19 10.23 -14.19 5.18
CA SER A 19 11.01 -12.98 4.89
C SER A 19 10.19 -11.69 4.96
N PHE A 20 8.86 -11.75 4.87
CA PHE A 20 7.99 -10.59 5.08
C PHE A 20 8.07 -10.03 6.51
N LYS A 21 8.27 -10.87 7.53
CA LYS A 21 8.52 -10.40 8.90
C LYS A 21 9.86 -9.68 9.05
N ASN A 22 10.79 -9.91 8.13
CA ASN A 22 12.12 -9.31 8.11
C ASN A 22 12.23 -8.09 7.19
N VAL A 23 11.19 -7.66 6.49
CA VAL A 23 11.20 -6.44 5.66
C VAL A 23 11.53 -5.23 6.54
N PHE A 24 10.95 -5.14 7.73
CA PHE A 24 11.31 -4.09 8.70
C PHE A 24 12.70 -4.29 9.30
N GLY A 25 13.15 -5.52 9.52
CA GLY A 25 14.52 -5.79 9.90
C GLY A 25 15.51 -5.34 8.83
N LYS A 26 15.17 -5.54 7.52
CA LYS A 26 15.98 -5.05 6.40
C LYS A 26 15.90 -3.53 6.22
N LEU A 27 14.76 -2.91 6.45
CA LEU A 27 14.62 -1.46 6.54
C LEU A 27 15.47 -0.87 7.67
N ALA A 28 15.46 -1.49 8.85
CA ALA A 28 16.36 -1.12 9.95
C ALA A 28 17.83 -1.34 9.59
N TYR A 29 18.13 -2.38 8.80
CA TYR A 29 19.49 -2.64 8.28
C TYR A 29 19.93 -1.63 7.22
N LEU A 30 18.99 -1.07 6.44
CA LEU A 30 19.26 0.06 5.55
C LEU A 30 19.56 1.35 6.33
N MET A 31 18.97 1.51 7.51
CA MET A 31 19.28 2.64 8.42
C MET A 31 20.71 2.60 8.94
N ASP A 32 21.29 1.41 9.13
CA ASP A 32 22.66 1.22 9.59
C ASP A 32 23.70 1.33 8.44
N GLY A 33 23.22 1.37 7.21
CA GLY A 33 24.04 1.32 6.00
C GLY A 33 23.91 2.53 5.10
N ALA A 34 24.29 3.73 5.55
CA ALA A 34 24.58 4.88 4.64
C ALA A 34 25.55 4.52 3.49
N MET A 35 26.17 3.34 3.54
CA MET A 35 27.10 2.80 2.55
C MET A 35 26.43 2.02 1.39
N ARG A 36 25.09 1.87 1.35
CA ARG A 36 24.43 1.01 0.35
C ARG A 36 23.42 1.70 -0.56
N LEU A 37 23.39 3.03 -0.58
CA LEU A 37 22.62 3.79 -1.58
C LEU A 37 23.00 3.42 -3.01
N ALA A 38 24.28 3.12 -3.24
CA ALA A 38 24.80 2.68 -4.54
C ALA A 38 24.28 1.31 -5.00
N ASN A 39 23.69 0.51 -4.11
CA ASN A 39 23.19 -0.83 -4.42
C ASN A 39 21.64 -0.88 -4.47
N LEU A 40 20.95 0.25 -4.33
CA LEU A 40 19.50 0.30 -4.53
C LEU A 40 19.23 0.33 -6.03
N GLU A 41 18.72 -0.77 -6.56
CA GLU A 41 18.20 -0.80 -7.93
C GLU A 41 17.11 0.25 -8.08
N SER A 42 17.20 1.04 -9.13
CA SER A 42 16.20 2.05 -9.48
C SER A 42 15.93 2.00 -10.96
N TYR A 43 14.70 2.28 -11.33
CA TYR A 43 14.23 2.24 -12.70
C TYR A 43 13.76 3.62 -13.12
N HIS A 44 14.10 4.03 -14.35
CA HIS A 44 13.51 5.23 -14.94
C HIS A 44 12.12 4.88 -15.46
N VAL A 45 11.10 5.36 -14.76
CA VAL A 45 9.70 4.99 -15.01
C VAL A 45 8.87 6.22 -15.30
N LYS A 46 8.03 6.11 -16.34
CA LYS A 46 6.96 7.04 -16.63
C LYS A 46 5.63 6.35 -16.37
N VAL A 47 4.82 6.94 -15.49
CA VAL A 47 3.49 6.47 -15.12
C VAL A 47 2.47 7.49 -15.59
N SER A 48 1.59 7.09 -16.51
CA SER A 48 0.45 7.87 -16.98
C SER A 48 -0.82 7.34 -16.33
N TYR A 49 -1.69 8.22 -15.87
CA TYR A 49 -2.97 7.90 -15.26
C TYR A 49 -3.96 9.05 -15.46
N GLU A 50 -5.22 8.91 -15.03
CA GLU A 50 -6.27 9.92 -15.28
C GLU A 50 -5.94 11.29 -14.67
N GLY A 51 -5.14 11.33 -13.59
CA GLY A 51 -4.76 12.56 -12.90
C GLY A 51 -3.51 13.25 -13.47
N GLY A 52 -2.79 12.61 -14.40
CA GLY A 52 -1.58 13.20 -15.00
C GLY A 52 -0.47 12.19 -15.30
N ILE A 53 0.75 12.67 -15.27
CA ILE A 53 1.95 11.90 -15.55
C ILE A 53 2.94 12.12 -14.41
N VAL A 54 3.51 11.02 -13.93
CA VAL A 54 4.64 11.01 -12.98
C VAL A 54 5.82 10.34 -13.67
N GLU A 55 6.96 11.01 -13.72
CA GLU A 55 8.17 10.49 -14.37
C GLU A 55 9.39 10.72 -13.50
N GLY A 56 10.29 9.73 -13.45
CA GLY A 56 11.54 9.83 -12.69
C GLY A 56 12.17 8.48 -12.40
N ARG A 57 13.20 8.49 -11.56
CA ARG A 57 13.83 7.25 -11.08
C ARG A 57 13.22 6.83 -9.76
N PHE A 58 12.73 5.59 -9.74
CA PHE A 58 12.04 5.02 -8.58
C PHE A 58 12.72 3.74 -8.12
N ILE A 59 12.85 3.60 -6.81
CA ILE A 59 13.38 2.38 -6.17
C ILE A 59 12.27 1.39 -5.83
N LEU A 60 11.01 1.86 -5.77
CA LEU A 60 9.84 1.04 -5.46
C LEU A 60 8.61 1.64 -6.15
N GLY A 61 7.84 0.79 -6.79
CA GLY A 61 6.48 1.09 -7.22
C GLY A 61 5.52 0.03 -6.72
N MET A 62 4.37 0.46 -6.22
CA MET A 62 3.35 -0.42 -5.68
C MET A 62 1.97 0.07 -6.07
N ILE A 63 1.18 -0.81 -6.67
CA ILE A 63 -0.19 -0.58 -7.13
C ILE A 63 -1.06 -1.60 -6.42
N THR A 64 -1.99 -1.14 -5.60
CA THR A 64 -2.72 -2.01 -4.69
C THR A 64 -4.21 -1.74 -4.67
N ASN A 65 -4.98 -2.77 -4.40
CA ASN A 65 -6.38 -2.69 -3.98
C ASN A 65 -6.50 -3.40 -2.62
N SER A 66 -5.85 -2.82 -1.59
CA SER A 66 -5.78 -3.43 -0.26
C SER A 66 -5.55 -2.40 0.83
N ASN A 67 -6.17 -2.63 1.99
CA ASN A 67 -5.96 -1.85 3.21
C ASN A 67 -4.61 -2.11 3.88
N SER A 68 -3.90 -3.17 3.46
CA SER A 68 -2.59 -3.52 4.01
C SER A 68 -1.78 -4.31 2.99
N VAL A 69 -0.49 -4.05 2.95
CA VAL A 69 0.47 -4.80 2.15
C VAL A 69 1.53 -5.34 3.09
N ALA A 70 1.85 -6.63 2.98
CA ALA A 70 2.83 -7.31 3.84
C ALA A 70 2.54 -7.17 5.35
N GLY A 71 1.26 -7.06 5.74
CA GLY A 71 0.86 -6.86 7.14
C GLY A 71 0.96 -5.41 7.62
N LEU A 72 1.39 -4.48 6.75
CA LEU A 72 1.49 -3.06 7.04
C LEU A 72 0.20 -2.35 6.64
N LYS A 73 -0.57 -1.92 7.63
CA LYS A 73 -1.76 -1.12 7.40
C LYS A 73 -1.37 0.32 7.09
N GLY A 74 -2.03 0.90 6.07
CA GLY A 74 -1.89 2.33 5.75
C GLY A 74 -0.62 2.72 4.99
N LEU A 75 0.17 1.74 4.50
CA LEU A 75 1.26 2.00 3.56
C LEU A 75 0.73 2.56 2.24
N THR A 76 -0.47 2.17 1.86
CA THR A 76 -1.16 2.54 0.63
C THR A 76 -2.05 3.78 0.77
N GLY A 77 -2.15 4.36 1.96
CA GLY A 77 -2.96 5.54 2.23
C GLY A 77 -4.05 5.35 3.29
N LYS A 78 -4.79 6.44 3.54
CA LYS A 78 -5.93 6.46 4.47
C LYS A 78 -7.22 6.23 3.67
N ASN A 79 -8.20 5.53 4.25
CA ASN A 79 -9.54 5.35 3.67
C ASN A 79 -9.59 4.56 2.35
N VAL A 80 -8.79 3.51 2.22
CA VAL A 80 -8.85 2.57 1.09
C VAL A 80 -10.22 1.90 1.02
N LYS A 81 -10.82 1.87 -0.16
CA LYS A 81 -12.09 1.19 -0.44
C LYS A 81 -11.84 0.14 -1.52
N LEU A 82 -12.13 -1.11 -1.21
CA LEU A 82 -11.83 -2.24 -2.10
C LEU A 82 -12.78 -2.36 -3.31
N ASN A 83 -13.88 -1.61 -3.31
CA ASN A 83 -14.95 -1.70 -4.30
C ASN A 83 -15.28 -0.38 -5.01
N ASP A 84 -14.42 0.61 -4.92
CA ASP A 84 -14.63 1.91 -5.58
C ASP A 84 -14.09 1.98 -7.02
N GLY A 85 -13.38 0.93 -7.45
CA GLY A 85 -12.81 0.85 -8.79
C GLY A 85 -11.47 1.60 -8.93
N LEU A 86 -10.82 1.93 -7.82
CA LEU A 86 -9.54 2.61 -7.81
C LEU A 86 -8.47 1.73 -7.17
N PHE A 87 -7.26 1.84 -7.67
CA PHE A 87 -6.05 1.39 -7.00
C PHE A 87 -5.45 2.52 -6.18
N GLU A 88 -4.78 2.18 -5.10
CA GLU A 88 -3.82 3.03 -4.43
C GLU A 88 -2.45 2.80 -5.04
N VAL A 89 -1.81 3.87 -5.51
CA VAL A 89 -0.48 3.85 -6.10
C VAL A 89 0.49 4.55 -5.18
N VAL A 90 1.63 3.92 -4.94
CA VAL A 90 2.75 4.49 -4.19
C VAL A 90 4.02 4.30 -5.01
N LEU A 91 4.71 5.39 -5.30
CA LEU A 91 5.99 5.39 -5.98
C LEU A 91 7.03 6.05 -5.08
N VAL A 92 8.11 5.35 -4.79
CA VAL A 92 9.19 5.84 -3.94
C VAL A 92 10.39 6.21 -4.81
N LYS A 93 10.73 7.48 -4.79
CA LYS A 93 11.82 8.04 -5.58
C LYS A 93 13.18 7.53 -5.10
N GLN A 94 14.13 7.43 -6.02
CA GLN A 94 15.51 7.15 -5.66
C GLN A 94 16.07 8.27 -4.79
N PRO A 95 16.55 7.97 -3.55
CA PRO A 95 17.20 8.96 -2.72
C PRO A 95 18.60 9.30 -3.25
N ASN A 96 18.99 10.56 -3.19
CA ASN A 96 20.31 11.02 -3.61
C ASN A 96 21.34 10.92 -2.48
N ASN A 97 20.91 10.82 -1.24
CA ASN A 97 21.76 10.78 -0.06
C ASN A 97 21.09 10.08 1.13
N ALA A 98 21.87 9.86 2.19
CA ALA A 98 21.39 9.15 3.38
C ALA A 98 20.28 9.91 4.14
N ILE A 99 20.24 11.23 4.05
CA ILE A 99 19.22 12.04 4.71
C ILE A 99 17.88 11.86 4.02
N GLU A 100 17.87 11.86 2.70
CA GLU A 100 16.65 11.57 1.91
C GLU A 100 16.17 10.14 2.14
N LEU A 101 17.07 9.16 2.17
CA LEU A 101 16.71 7.78 2.50
C LEU A 101 16.07 7.69 3.90
N GLN A 102 16.63 8.39 4.89
CA GLN A 102 16.06 8.43 6.23
C GLN A 102 14.67 9.07 6.24
N ALA A 103 14.48 10.16 5.47
CA ALA A 103 13.19 10.82 5.34
C ALA A 103 12.14 9.88 4.71
N ILE A 104 12.51 9.16 3.64
CA ILE A 104 11.66 8.15 3.00
C ILE A 104 11.27 7.06 4.00
N ILE A 105 12.23 6.49 4.72
CA ILE A 105 11.97 5.44 5.71
C ILE A 105 11.00 5.94 6.79
N ASN A 106 11.25 7.13 7.33
CA ASN A 106 10.37 7.75 8.33
C ASN A 106 8.96 7.99 7.77
N GLY A 107 8.86 8.54 6.54
CA GLY A 107 7.58 8.76 5.87
C GLY A 107 6.77 7.47 5.71
N LEU A 108 7.41 6.38 5.27
CA LEU A 108 6.77 5.07 5.13
C LEU A 108 6.33 4.49 6.49
N LEU A 109 7.14 4.64 7.55
CA LEU A 109 6.84 4.13 8.88
C LEU A 109 5.74 4.94 9.59
N MET A 110 5.80 6.27 9.48
CA MET A 110 4.84 7.19 10.11
C MET A 110 3.58 7.39 9.28
N ARG A 111 3.54 6.86 8.06
CA ARG A 111 2.44 7.04 7.10
C ARG A 111 2.23 8.51 6.73
N GLU A 112 3.31 9.25 6.72
CA GLU A 112 3.37 10.63 6.28
C GLU A 112 4.11 10.66 4.95
N HIS A 113 3.35 10.74 3.86
CA HIS A 113 3.94 10.84 2.53
C HIS A 113 4.30 12.29 2.29
N ASP A 114 5.56 12.54 1.97
CA ASP A 114 5.98 13.80 1.41
C ASP A 114 5.88 13.71 -0.11
N ASP A 115 5.28 14.70 -0.75
CA ASP A 115 5.14 14.73 -2.22
C ASP A 115 6.48 14.91 -2.96
N ILE A 116 7.59 14.94 -2.25
CA ILE A 116 8.94 15.10 -2.80
C ILE A 116 9.55 13.74 -3.12
N HIS A 117 9.44 12.78 -2.17
CA HIS A 117 10.10 11.47 -2.26
C HIS A 117 9.11 10.32 -2.44
N ILE A 118 7.88 10.48 -1.97
CA ILE A 118 6.85 9.45 -2.00
C ILE A 118 5.61 10.00 -2.69
N TYR A 119 5.43 9.62 -3.95
CA TYR A 119 4.21 9.93 -4.70
C TYR A 119 3.11 8.96 -4.31
N SER A 120 1.97 9.49 -3.93
CA SER A 120 0.79 8.69 -3.60
C SER A 120 -0.44 9.26 -4.29
N PHE A 121 -1.12 8.44 -5.08
CA PHE A 121 -2.33 8.82 -5.80
C PHE A 121 -3.25 7.62 -6.01
N ARG A 122 -4.43 7.87 -6.57
CA ARG A 122 -5.43 6.84 -6.88
C ARG A 122 -5.77 6.91 -8.35
N ALA A 123 -5.93 5.74 -8.97
CA ALA A 123 -6.25 5.62 -10.39
C ALA A 123 -7.00 4.32 -10.68
N SER A 124 -7.86 4.33 -11.69
CA SER A 124 -8.53 3.13 -12.21
C SER A 124 -7.76 2.51 -13.38
N HIS A 125 -7.00 3.32 -14.10
CA HIS A 125 -6.19 2.94 -15.24
C HIS A 125 -4.79 3.53 -15.11
N ILE A 126 -3.77 2.69 -15.28
CA ILE A 126 -2.37 3.04 -15.12
C ILE A 126 -1.59 2.44 -16.28
N GLU A 127 -0.90 3.28 -17.02
CA GLU A 127 0.08 2.88 -18.03
C GLU A 127 1.47 3.19 -17.51
N LEU A 128 2.32 2.19 -17.47
CA LEU A 128 3.71 2.32 -17.02
C LEU A 128 4.64 1.95 -18.16
N SER A 129 5.64 2.79 -18.39
CA SER A 129 6.74 2.50 -19.30
C SER A 129 8.08 2.77 -18.64
N SER A 130 9.10 1.98 -19.01
CA SER A 130 10.46 2.08 -18.49
C SER A 130 11.49 1.86 -19.61
N GLU A 131 12.64 2.48 -19.46
CA GLU A 131 13.80 2.23 -20.33
C GLU A 131 14.40 0.84 -20.07
N GLU A 132 14.39 0.42 -18.81
CA GLU A 132 14.90 -0.87 -18.34
C GLU A 132 13.78 -1.93 -18.25
N GLU A 133 14.15 -3.19 -18.33
CA GLU A 133 13.25 -4.28 -17.99
C GLU A 133 13.04 -4.35 -16.48
N ILE A 134 11.78 -4.33 -16.05
CA ILE A 134 11.38 -4.34 -14.65
C ILE A 134 10.78 -5.70 -14.30
N ALA A 135 11.34 -6.35 -13.30
CA ALA A 135 10.74 -7.55 -12.71
C ALA A 135 9.60 -7.16 -11.77
N TRP A 136 8.42 -7.73 -12.03
CA TRP A 136 7.20 -7.47 -11.25
C TRP A 136 6.92 -8.60 -10.28
N THR A 137 6.37 -8.21 -9.13
CA THR A 137 5.71 -9.11 -8.19
C THR A 137 4.22 -8.88 -8.22
N VAL A 138 3.44 -9.93 -8.35
CA VAL A 138 1.98 -9.89 -8.28
C VAL A 138 1.51 -10.81 -7.18
N ASP A 139 0.83 -10.26 -6.17
CA ASP A 139 0.32 -11.00 -5.00
C ASP A 139 1.39 -11.82 -4.25
N GLY A 140 2.66 -11.36 -4.31
CA GLY A 140 3.80 -12.00 -3.65
C GLY A 140 4.54 -13.02 -4.51
N GLU A 141 4.14 -13.24 -5.76
CA GLU A 141 4.77 -14.17 -6.69
C GLU A 141 5.40 -13.41 -7.88
N TYR A 142 6.32 -14.05 -8.58
CA TYR A 142 6.90 -13.46 -9.79
C TYR A 142 5.86 -13.27 -10.88
N GLY A 143 5.62 -12.04 -11.25
CA GLY A 143 4.61 -11.63 -12.24
C GLY A 143 5.13 -11.44 -13.65
N GLY A 144 6.42 -11.68 -13.90
CA GLY A 144 7.07 -11.44 -15.19
C GLY A 144 8.01 -10.23 -15.19
N THR A 145 8.67 -10.02 -16.33
CA THR A 145 9.61 -8.91 -16.54
C THR A 145 9.20 -8.13 -17.79
N TYR A 146 8.95 -6.83 -17.64
CA TYR A 146 8.36 -6.00 -18.70
C TYR A 146 8.96 -4.59 -18.69
N LYS A 147 9.00 -3.96 -19.88
CA LYS A 147 9.26 -2.51 -20.04
C LYS A 147 8.00 -1.69 -20.01
N GLU A 148 6.88 -2.30 -20.37
CA GLU A 148 5.57 -1.65 -20.43
C GLU A 148 4.56 -2.52 -19.69
N ALA A 149 3.69 -1.89 -18.92
CA ALA A 149 2.61 -2.55 -18.21
C ALA A 149 1.36 -1.65 -18.22
N VAL A 150 0.20 -2.27 -18.45
CA VAL A 150 -1.11 -1.64 -18.31
C VAL A 150 -1.85 -2.34 -17.18
N ILE A 151 -2.34 -1.56 -16.23
CA ILE A 151 -3.01 -2.07 -15.03
C ILE A 151 -4.37 -1.38 -14.93
N GLU A 152 -5.43 -2.18 -14.97
CA GLU A 152 -6.82 -1.71 -14.95
C GLU A 152 -7.58 -2.27 -13.76
N ASN A 153 -8.36 -1.43 -13.09
CA ASN A 153 -9.27 -1.84 -12.05
C ASN A 153 -10.67 -2.03 -12.65
N HIS A 154 -11.14 -3.26 -12.64
CA HIS A 154 -12.52 -3.58 -13.03
C HIS A 154 -13.39 -3.61 -11.77
N ARG A 155 -14.09 -2.51 -11.53
CA ARG A 155 -14.97 -2.37 -10.37
C ARG A 155 -15.98 -3.52 -10.28
N GLU A 156 -16.09 -4.11 -9.08
CA GLU A 156 -17.08 -5.14 -8.79
C GLU A 156 -17.04 -6.36 -9.75
N ALA A 157 -15.85 -6.65 -10.32
CA ALA A 157 -15.66 -7.75 -11.27
C ALA A 157 -15.83 -9.16 -10.65
N VAL A 158 -15.81 -9.27 -9.32
CA VAL A 158 -15.93 -10.52 -8.58
C VAL A 158 -16.90 -10.32 -7.41
N GLU A 159 -17.83 -11.27 -7.25
CA GLU A 159 -18.74 -11.34 -6.12
C GLU A 159 -18.31 -12.46 -5.16
N PHE A 160 -18.29 -12.19 -3.88
CA PHE A 160 -18.01 -13.18 -2.85
C PHE A 160 -19.27 -13.51 -2.07
N ILE A 161 -19.55 -14.78 -1.88
CA ILE A 161 -20.61 -15.24 -0.97
C ILE A 161 -20.04 -15.16 0.45
N CYS A 162 -20.47 -14.15 1.19
CA CYS A 162 -20.11 -13.98 2.58
C CYS A 162 -21.23 -14.50 3.49
N PRO A 163 -20.91 -15.13 4.64
CA PRO A 163 -21.88 -15.37 5.67
C PRO A 163 -22.53 -14.04 6.08
N LYS A 164 -23.85 -14.01 6.29
CA LYS A 164 -24.50 -12.83 6.85
C LYS A 164 -23.80 -12.46 8.13
N GLU A 165 -23.36 -11.21 8.24
CA GLU A 165 -22.76 -10.69 9.47
C GLU A 165 -23.72 -11.02 10.64
N LYS A 166 -23.20 -11.75 11.63
CA LYS A 166 -23.91 -11.85 12.88
C LYS A 166 -24.00 -10.44 13.44
N PRO A 167 -25.19 -9.96 13.85
CA PRO A 167 -25.30 -8.64 14.44
C PRO A 167 -24.21 -8.53 15.52
N GLU A 168 -23.37 -7.49 15.43
CA GLU A 168 -22.33 -7.24 16.43
C GLU A 168 -22.98 -7.35 17.80
N LYS A 169 -22.43 -8.21 18.65
CA LYS A 169 -22.89 -8.28 20.05
C LYS A 169 -22.53 -6.92 20.63
N LYS A 170 -23.53 -6.05 20.78
CA LYS A 170 -23.38 -4.78 21.47
C LYS A 170 -22.54 -5.00 22.72
N GLY A 171 -21.49 -4.23 22.86
CA GLY A 171 -20.58 -4.37 24.00
C GLY A 171 -21.37 -4.23 25.31
N LEU A 172 -20.84 -4.83 26.39
CA LEU A 172 -21.49 -4.77 27.69
C LEU A 172 -21.79 -3.33 28.12
N VAL A 173 -20.92 -2.40 27.78
CA VAL A 173 -21.04 -0.96 28.04
C VAL A 173 -22.21 -0.34 27.27
N GLU A 174 -22.38 -0.65 25.98
CA GLU A 174 -23.51 -0.17 25.19
C GLU A 174 -24.85 -0.66 25.69
N LYS A 175 -24.92 -1.92 26.15
CA LYS A 175 -26.13 -2.49 26.78
C LYS A 175 -26.49 -1.83 28.11
N ILE A 176 -25.49 -1.43 28.88
CA ILE A 176 -25.69 -0.72 30.15
C ILE A 176 -26.22 0.67 29.87
N ILE A 177 -25.61 1.41 28.92
CA ILE A 177 -26.05 2.76 28.53
C ILE A 177 -27.49 2.74 27.98
N GLU A 178 -27.83 1.81 27.09
CA GLU A 178 -29.21 1.69 26.56
C GLU A 178 -30.21 1.43 27.69
N LYS A 179 -29.84 0.59 28.66
CA LYS A 179 -30.71 0.28 29.78
C LYS A 179 -30.90 1.45 30.75
N GLU A 180 -29.88 2.27 30.94
CA GLU A 180 -29.98 3.52 31.72
C GLU A 180 -30.86 4.56 31.02
N ILE A 181 -30.71 4.75 29.71
CA ILE A 181 -31.54 5.64 28.92
C ILE A 181 -33.01 5.20 28.90
N GLU A 182 -33.28 3.89 28.81
CA GLU A 182 -34.66 3.36 28.90
C GLU A 182 -35.29 3.62 30.27
N ASN A 183 -34.55 3.44 31.35
CA ASN A 183 -35.00 3.71 32.69
C ASN A 183 -35.29 5.20 32.93
N GLU A 184 -34.45 6.11 32.45
CA GLU A 184 -34.70 7.55 32.57
C GLU A 184 -35.94 7.96 31.80
N ARG A 185 -36.19 7.43 30.60
CA ARG A 185 -37.38 7.70 29.80
C ARG A 185 -38.67 7.11 30.40
N ALA A 186 -38.54 6.10 31.27
CA ALA A 186 -39.71 5.55 31.98
C ALA A 186 -40.11 6.41 33.19
N ILE A 187 -39.16 7.06 33.84
CA ILE A 187 -39.36 7.95 34.98
C ILE A 187 -40.00 9.28 34.54
N ASP A 188 -39.67 9.79 33.36
CA ASP A 188 -40.23 11.05 32.80
C ASP A 188 -41.69 10.90 32.30
N LYS A 189 -42.30 9.72 32.39
CA LYS A 189 -43.67 9.42 31.94
C LYS A 189 -44.66 9.17 33.06
N GLU A 190 -44.24 9.22 34.31
CA GLU A 190 -45.08 9.22 35.50
C GLU A 190 -45.25 10.66 36.05
#